data_aebc41ef69dc2ef26593f40bef8d63ba
#
_entry.id   aebc41ef69dc2ef26593f40bef8d63ba
#
_cell.length_a   1.000
_cell.length_b   1.000
_cell.length_c   1.000
_cell.angle_alpha   90.00
_cell.angle_beta   90.00
_cell.angle_gamma   90.00
#
_symmetry.space_group_name_H-M   'P 1'
#
loop_
_entity.id
_entity.type
_entity.pdbx_description
1 polymer ?
#
loop_
_entity_poly.entity_id
_entity_poly.type
_entity_poly.pdbx_seq_one_letter_code
_entity_poly.pdbx_strand_id
1 'polypeptide(L)'
;MRFDHEATINAPASVVWDIYSDVERWPDWTASIKTVKYVEGTGLELGNKAEIEQPKLPRATWTVTAITPGASWIWESRAPGVHTTAVHELEVVDANTTKVHTAIVQEGFLGAIVGRVWAKLTRTYLAMEAAGLKARSEARASA
;
A
#
# COMPACT_ATOMS: atom_id res chain seq x y z
N MET A 1 -6.24 4.67 -15.38
CA MET A 1 -7.38 4.55 -14.45
C MET A 1 -6.87 4.72 -13.03
N ARG A 2 -7.61 5.44 -12.19
CA ARG A 2 -7.16 5.77 -10.82
C ARG A 2 -8.19 5.34 -9.79
N PHE A 3 -7.72 4.76 -8.70
CA PHE A 3 -8.51 4.38 -7.53
C PHE A 3 -7.90 5.01 -6.29
N ASP A 4 -8.72 5.66 -5.47
CA ASP A 4 -8.30 6.29 -4.22
C ASP A 4 -9.08 5.73 -3.05
N HIS A 5 -8.44 5.68 -1.88
CA HIS A 5 -9.09 5.31 -0.63
C HIS A 5 -8.50 6.13 0.52
N GLU A 6 -9.35 6.60 1.41
CA GLU A 6 -8.92 7.32 2.61
C GLU A 6 -9.47 6.63 3.85
N ALA A 7 -8.70 6.67 4.91
CA ALA A 7 -9.10 6.18 6.23
C ALA A 7 -8.55 7.10 7.31
N THR A 8 -9.33 7.31 8.36
CA THR A 8 -8.88 8.02 9.56
C THR A 8 -8.56 7.01 10.63
N ILE A 9 -7.35 7.07 11.16
CA ILE A 9 -6.81 6.13 12.14
C ILE A 9 -6.57 6.88 13.46
N ASN A 10 -7.11 6.36 14.56
CA ASN A 10 -6.93 6.93 15.89
C ASN A 10 -5.62 6.44 16.51
N ALA A 11 -4.52 6.82 15.90
CA ALA A 11 -3.17 6.54 16.34
C ALA A 11 -2.21 7.63 15.85
N PRO A 12 -1.09 7.87 16.55
CA PRO A 12 -0.05 8.79 16.09
C PRO A 12 0.53 8.36 14.75
N ALA A 13 0.95 9.31 13.93
CA ALA A 13 1.54 9.04 12.62
C ALA A 13 2.77 8.13 12.71
N SER A 14 3.59 8.27 13.77
CA SER A 14 4.75 7.40 13.99
C SER A 14 4.36 5.94 14.15
N VAL A 15 3.27 5.65 14.85
CA VAL A 15 2.75 4.28 15.04
C VAL A 15 2.25 3.73 13.70
N VAL A 16 1.47 4.52 12.98
CA VAL A 16 0.94 4.12 11.67
C VAL A 16 2.08 3.87 10.69
N TRP A 17 3.06 4.75 10.65
CA TRP A 17 4.22 4.59 9.76
C TRP A 17 5.02 3.32 10.06
N ASP A 18 5.29 3.03 11.33
CA ASP A 18 6.05 1.85 11.73
C ASP A 18 5.38 0.55 11.26
N ILE A 19 4.07 0.51 11.31
CA ILE A 19 3.30 -0.65 10.86
C ILE A 19 3.22 -0.70 9.33
N TYR A 20 2.90 0.43 8.71
CA TYR A 20 2.70 0.51 7.27
C TYR A 20 3.99 0.30 6.48
N SER A 21 5.10 0.86 6.94
CA SER A 21 6.40 0.73 6.28
C SER A 21 7.05 -0.63 6.44
N ASP A 22 6.62 -1.44 7.39
CA ASP A 22 7.09 -2.82 7.59
C ASP A 22 6.30 -3.77 6.66
N VAL A 23 6.56 -3.64 5.37
CA VAL A 23 5.73 -4.24 4.33
C VAL A 23 5.77 -5.77 4.32
N GLU A 24 6.86 -6.40 4.76
CA GLU A 24 6.95 -7.85 4.82
C GLU A 24 6.01 -8.46 5.87
N ARG A 25 5.49 -7.63 6.79
CA ARG A 25 4.51 -8.04 7.79
C ARG A 25 3.06 -7.70 7.43
N TRP A 26 2.81 -7.16 6.28
CA TRP A 26 1.43 -6.85 5.85
C TRP A 26 0.47 -8.05 5.94
N PRO A 27 0.87 -9.29 5.64
CA PRO A 27 -0.03 -10.43 5.82
C PRO A 27 -0.55 -10.61 7.24
N ASP A 28 0.12 -10.05 8.25
CA ASP A 28 -0.28 -10.18 9.65
C ASP A 28 -1.56 -9.37 9.96
N TRP A 29 -1.86 -8.35 9.15
CA TRP A 29 -2.99 -7.47 9.41
C TRP A 29 -3.91 -7.22 8.21
N THR A 30 -3.60 -7.73 7.03
CA THR A 30 -4.53 -7.64 5.89
C THR A 30 -4.54 -8.94 5.08
N ALA A 31 -5.73 -9.50 4.88
CA ALA A 31 -5.92 -10.70 4.07
C ALA A 31 -5.82 -10.44 2.57
N SER A 32 -5.76 -9.15 2.16
CA SER A 32 -5.54 -8.77 0.76
C SER A 32 -4.14 -9.07 0.25
N ILE A 33 -3.21 -9.37 1.16
CA ILE A 33 -1.81 -9.69 0.85
C ILE A 33 -1.50 -11.08 1.40
N LYS A 34 -0.99 -11.94 0.53
CA LYS A 34 -0.57 -13.29 0.92
C LYS A 34 0.89 -13.30 1.38
N THR A 35 1.79 -12.72 0.59
CA THR A 35 3.21 -12.58 0.92
C THR A 35 3.78 -11.29 0.39
N VAL A 36 4.74 -10.72 1.12
CA VAL A 36 5.59 -9.63 0.66
C VAL A 36 7.03 -9.99 1.01
N LYS A 37 7.92 -9.93 0.03
CA LYS A 37 9.33 -10.27 0.23
C LYS A 37 10.23 -9.35 -0.59
N TYR A 38 11.21 -8.73 0.05
CA TYR A 38 12.23 -7.97 -0.68
C TYR A 38 13.07 -8.91 -1.54
N VAL A 39 13.21 -8.57 -2.82
CA VAL A 39 14.05 -9.29 -3.80
C VAL A 39 15.30 -8.51 -4.17
N GLU A 40 15.31 -7.21 -3.93
CA GLU A 40 16.49 -6.35 -4.01
C GLU A 40 16.46 -5.37 -2.83
N GLY A 41 17.57 -5.31 -2.06
CA GLY A 41 17.68 -4.50 -0.86
C GLY A 41 16.89 -5.07 0.31
N THR A 42 16.90 -4.34 1.40
CA THR A 42 16.09 -4.63 2.60
C THR A 42 15.49 -3.33 3.11
N GLY A 43 14.22 -3.41 3.53
CA GLY A 43 13.50 -2.25 4.02
C GLY A 43 12.95 -1.35 2.90
N LEU A 44 12.12 -0.41 3.31
CA LEU A 44 11.44 0.51 2.41
C LEU A 44 12.36 1.69 2.12
N GLU A 45 13.16 1.55 1.09
CA GLU A 45 14.16 2.55 0.65
C GLU A 45 14.11 2.71 -0.86
N LEU A 46 14.52 3.89 -1.33
CA LEU A 46 14.52 4.22 -2.76
C LEU A 46 15.31 3.17 -3.57
N GLY A 47 14.66 2.65 -4.60
CA GLY A 47 15.23 1.65 -5.50
C GLY A 47 15.08 0.20 -5.04
N ASN A 48 14.74 -0.05 -3.80
CA ASN A 48 14.50 -1.42 -3.32
C ASN A 48 13.26 -2.02 -3.98
N LYS A 49 13.28 -3.33 -4.14
CA LYS A 49 12.20 -4.06 -4.81
C LYS A 49 11.62 -5.13 -3.90
N ALA A 50 10.29 -5.17 -3.86
CA ALA A 50 9.53 -6.18 -3.15
C ALA A 50 8.65 -6.98 -4.11
N GLU A 51 8.62 -8.28 -3.94
CA GLU A 51 7.69 -9.16 -4.64
C GLU A 51 6.46 -9.35 -3.77
N ILE A 52 5.29 -9.11 -4.35
CA ILE A 52 4.01 -9.20 -3.64
C ILE A 52 3.13 -10.24 -4.31
N GLU A 53 2.58 -11.14 -3.50
CA GLU A 53 1.56 -12.09 -3.90
C GLU A 53 0.23 -11.72 -3.24
N GLN A 54 -0.79 -11.50 -4.06
CA GLN A 54 -2.14 -11.19 -3.63
C GLN A 54 -3.11 -12.26 -4.14
N PRO A 55 -4.12 -12.66 -3.34
CA PRO A 55 -5.13 -13.61 -3.81
C PRO A 55 -5.78 -13.12 -5.11
N LYS A 56 -5.99 -14.02 -6.07
CA LYS A 56 -6.64 -13.75 -7.36
C LYS A 56 -5.86 -12.85 -8.32
N LEU A 57 -4.64 -12.44 -7.97
CA LEU A 57 -3.82 -11.60 -8.84
C LEU A 57 -2.49 -12.28 -9.16
N PRO A 58 -1.89 -11.96 -10.31
CA PRO A 58 -0.53 -12.41 -10.61
C PRO A 58 0.45 -11.82 -9.61
N ARG A 59 1.51 -12.56 -9.31
CA ARG A 59 2.63 -12.06 -8.52
C ARG A 59 3.25 -10.86 -9.21
N ALA A 60 3.57 -9.82 -8.47
CA ALA A 60 4.10 -8.57 -9.00
C ALA A 60 5.33 -8.12 -8.22
N THR A 61 6.27 -7.49 -8.91
CA THR A 61 7.45 -6.86 -8.30
C THR A 61 7.24 -5.36 -8.29
N TRP A 62 7.42 -4.76 -7.12
CA TRP A 62 7.23 -3.33 -6.88
C TRP A 62 8.56 -2.68 -6.51
N THR A 63 8.87 -1.59 -7.20
CA THR A 63 10.10 -0.81 -6.96
C THR A 63 9.76 0.49 -6.28
N VAL A 64 10.44 0.81 -5.17
CA VAL A 64 10.26 2.09 -4.48
C VAL A 64 10.84 3.19 -5.35
N THR A 65 10.01 4.09 -5.83
CA THR A 65 10.41 5.19 -6.73
C THR A 65 10.42 6.54 -6.04
N ALA A 66 9.78 6.68 -4.91
CA ALA A 66 9.82 7.88 -4.08
C ALA A 66 9.52 7.50 -2.63
N ILE A 67 10.16 8.18 -1.69
CA ILE A 67 9.89 8.01 -0.27
C ILE A 67 10.25 9.27 0.51
N THR A 68 9.33 9.67 1.39
CA THR A 68 9.57 10.65 2.45
C THR A 68 9.32 9.92 3.77
N PRO A 69 10.38 9.47 4.48
CA PRO A 69 10.22 8.68 5.69
C PRO A 69 9.28 9.31 6.70
N GLY A 70 8.37 8.51 7.24
CA GLY A 70 7.36 8.96 8.18
C GLY A 70 6.11 9.58 7.56
N ALA A 71 6.11 9.87 6.26
CA ALA A 71 5.02 10.60 5.60
C ALA A 71 4.45 9.89 4.38
N SER A 72 5.27 9.36 3.49
CA SER A 72 4.77 8.78 2.24
C SER A 72 5.79 7.92 1.53
N TRP A 73 5.30 7.03 0.66
CA TRP A 73 6.13 6.40 -0.36
C TRP A 73 5.28 6.06 -1.59
N ILE A 74 5.99 5.90 -2.69
CA ILE A 74 5.43 5.45 -3.96
C ILE A 74 6.24 4.25 -4.42
N TRP A 75 5.59 3.21 -4.86
CA TRP A 75 6.23 2.16 -5.62
C TRP A 75 5.47 1.86 -6.90
N GLU A 76 6.18 1.29 -7.86
CA GLU A 76 5.68 1.06 -9.20
C GLU A 76 5.95 -0.36 -9.64
N SER A 77 5.00 -0.92 -10.38
CA SER A 77 5.10 -2.26 -10.96
C SER A 77 4.78 -2.19 -12.45
N ARG A 78 5.53 -2.93 -13.25
CA ARG A 78 5.34 -2.99 -14.70
C ARG A 78 5.01 -4.39 -15.15
N ALA A 79 4.01 -4.50 -16.01
CA ALA A 79 3.66 -5.70 -16.75
C ALA A 79 3.47 -5.29 -18.22
N PRO A 80 3.49 -6.23 -19.19
CA PRO A 80 3.28 -5.88 -20.59
C PRO A 80 2.00 -5.06 -20.78
N GLY A 81 2.15 -3.83 -21.29
CA GLY A 81 1.03 -2.92 -21.55
C GLY A 81 0.41 -2.22 -20.35
N VAL A 82 0.91 -2.49 -19.13
CA VAL A 82 0.39 -1.89 -17.90
C VAL A 82 1.51 -1.39 -17.01
N HIS A 83 1.40 -0.14 -16.57
CA HIS A 83 2.26 0.45 -15.56
C HIS A 83 1.38 0.83 -14.37
N THR A 84 1.65 0.25 -13.21
CA THR A 84 0.88 0.51 -12.00
C THR A 84 1.71 1.30 -11.00
N THR A 85 1.17 2.40 -10.52
CA THR A 85 1.75 3.22 -9.47
C THR A 85 0.87 3.11 -8.22
N ALA A 86 1.47 2.81 -7.09
CA ALA A 86 0.79 2.79 -5.80
C ALA A 86 1.36 3.87 -4.90
N VAL A 87 0.47 4.78 -4.46
CA VAL A 87 0.81 5.93 -3.61
C VAL A 87 0.30 5.66 -2.20
N HIS A 88 1.14 5.93 -1.20
CA HIS A 88 0.82 5.74 0.22
C HIS A 88 1.20 7.02 0.96
N GLU A 89 0.21 7.70 1.51
CA GLU A 89 0.42 9.00 2.15
C GLU A 89 -0.23 9.04 3.53
N LEU A 90 0.51 9.57 4.50
CA LEU A 90 0.02 9.85 5.86
C LEU A 90 -0.10 11.36 6.05
N GLU A 91 -1.24 11.80 6.59
CA GLU A 91 -1.47 13.18 6.98
C GLU A 91 -1.73 13.23 8.48
N VAL A 92 -0.95 14.02 9.20
CA VAL A 92 -1.15 14.23 10.63
C VAL A 92 -2.36 15.12 10.83
N VAL A 93 -3.40 14.59 11.49
CA VAL A 93 -4.57 15.38 11.87
C VAL A 93 -4.33 16.05 13.22
N ASP A 94 -3.87 15.27 14.20
CA ASP A 94 -3.41 15.72 15.51
C ASP A 94 -2.43 14.69 16.09
N ALA A 95 -2.00 14.88 17.34
CA ALA A 95 -1.01 14.01 17.97
C ALA A 95 -1.43 12.53 18.06
N ASN A 96 -2.73 12.24 17.99
CA ASN A 96 -3.29 10.90 18.17
C ASN A 96 -4.18 10.45 17.00
N THR A 97 -4.17 11.20 15.91
CA THR A 97 -5.04 10.91 14.76
C THR A 97 -4.28 11.13 13.45
N THR A 98 -4.35 10.15 12.57
CA THR A 98 -3.67 10.16 11.28
C THR A 98 -4.66 9.80 10.18
N LYS A 99 -4.65 10.54 9.08
CA LYS A 99 -5.38 10.20 7.87
C LYS A 99 -4.43 9.48 6.92
N VAL A 100 -4.85 8.36 6.37
CA VAL A 100 -4.10 7.59 5.38
C VAL A 100 -4.82 7.68 4.04
N HIS A 101 -4.10 8.10 3.02
CA HIS A 101 -4.56 8.12 1.65
C HIS A 101 -3.74 7.13 0.83
N THR A 102 -4.43 6.24 0.13
CA THR A 102 -3.82 5.27 -0.78
C THR A 102 -4.41 5.44 -2.17
N ALA A 103 -3.57 5.43 -3.19
CA ALA A 103 -4.02 5.52 -4.58
C ALA A 103 -3.34 4.46 -5.44
N ILE A 104 -4.11 3.88 -6.36
CA ILE A 104 -3.61 2.99 -7.41
C ILE A 104 -3.88 3.66 -8.74
N VAL A 105 -2.83 3.85 -9.54
CA VAL A 105 -2.92 4.43 -10.89
C VAL A 105 -2.42 3.41 -11.89
N GLN A 106 -3.27 3.05 -12.86
CA GLN A 106 -2.93 2.09 -13.92
C GLN A 106 -2.90 2.80 -15.25
N GLU A 107 -1.75 2.77 -15.90
CA GLU A 107 -1.44 3.44 -17.16
C GLU A 107 -0.95 2.45 -18.21
N GLY A 108 -0.70 2.95 -19.44
CA GLY A 108 -0.31 2.11 -20.58
C GLY A 108 -1.51 1.72 -21.44
N PHE A 109 -1.26 1.11 -22.60
CA PHE A 109 -2.33 0.81 -23.56
C PHE A 109 -3.33 -0.25 -23.07
N LEU A 110 -2.97 -1.07 -22.08
CA LEU A 110 -3.87 -2.01 -21.42
C LEU A 110 -4.35 -1.53 -20.06
N GLY A 111 -3.85 -0.38 -19.57
CA GLY A 111 -4.13 0.12 -18.22
C GLY A 111 -5.63 0.32 -17.96
N ALA A 112 -6.35 0.89 -18.91
CA ALA A 112 -7.79 1.11 -18.76
C ALA A 112 -8.58 -0.21 -18.77
N ILE A 113 -8.16 -1.18 -19.58
CA ILE A 113 -8.83 -2.50 -19.67
C ILE A 113 -8.61 -3.26 -18.36
N VAL A 114 -7.35 -3.37 -17.93
CA VAL A 114 -6.98 -4.03 -16.67
C VAL A 114 -7.66 -3.35 -15.49
N GLY A 115 -7.67 -2.02 -15.47
CA GLY A 115 -8.33 -1.25 -14.43
C GLY A 115 -9.83 -1.54 -14.32
N ARG A 116 -10.52 -1.70 -15.45
CA ARG A 116 -11.95 -2.04 -15.47
C ARG A 116 -12.21 -3.47 -15.03
N VAL A 117 -11.43 -4.43 -15.54
CA VAL A 117 -11.58 -5.86 -15.22
C VAL A 117 -11.37 -6.10 -13.72
N TRP A 118 -10.37 -5.44 -13.12
CA TRP A 118 -10.00 -5.63 -11.72
C TRP A 118 -10.54 -4.53 -10.78
N ALA A 119 -11.41 -3.64 -11.27
CA ALA A 119 -11.88 -2.47 -10.49
C ALA A 119 -12.48 -2.85 -9.14
N LYS A 120 -13.39 -3.82 -9.12
CA LYS A 120 -14.04 -4.26 -7.88
C LYS A 120 -13.02 -4.85 -6.90
N LEU A 121 -12.11 -5.68 -7.40
CA LEU A 121 -11.07 -6.31 -6.58
C LEU A 121 -10.10 -5.26 -6.03
N THR A 122 -9.68 -4.30 -6.85
CA THR A 122 -8.81 -3.20 -6.44
C THR A 122 -9.44 -2.39 -5.31
N ARG A 123 -10.70 -2.00 -5.44
CA ARG A 123 -11.42 -1.27 -4.39
C ARG A 123 -11.56 -2.09 -3.12
N THR A 124 -11.87 -3.37 -3.24
CA THR A 124 -11.97 -4.27 -2.10
C THR A 124 -10.63 -4.39 -1.37
N TYR A 125 -9.54 -4.56 -2.09
CA TYR A 125 -8.22 -4.71 -1.49
C TYR A 125 -7.73 -3.40 -0.84
N LEU A 126 -8.00 -2.25 -1.44
CA LEU A 126 -7.70 -0.95 -0.81
C LEU A 126 -8.45 -0.79 0.50
N ALA A 127 -9.73 -1.15 0.54
CA ALA A 127 -10.53 -1.09 1.75
C ALA A 127 -10.04 -2.08 2.83
N MET A 128 -9.66 -3.30 2.44
CA MET A 128 -9.12 -4.30 3.36
C MET A 128 -7.78 -3.85 3.96
N GLU A 129 -6.90 -3.33 3.15
CA GLU A 129 -5.61 -2.79 3.60
C GLU A 129 -5.82 -1.66 4.60
N ALA A 130 -6.69 -0.71 4.27
CA ALA A 130 -6.98 0.42 5.15
C ALA A 130 -7.60 -0.02 6.48
N ALA A 131 -8.57 -0.94 6.45
CA ALA A 131 -9.21 -1.46 7.65
C ALA A 131 -8.23 -2.24 8.54
N GLY A 132 -7.36 -3.05 7.93
CA GLY A 132 -6.34 -3.82 8.66
C GLY A 132 -5.30 -2.92 9.30
N LEU A 133 -4.81 -1.91 8.56
CA LEU A 133 -3.87 -0.93 9.08
C LEU A 133 -4.46 -0.15 10.25
N LYS A 134 -5.72 0.27 10.12
CA LYS A 134 -6.45 0.99 11.18
C LYS A 134 -6.55 0.13 12.43
N ALA A 135 -7.03 -1.09 12.32
CA ALA A 135 -7.18 -2.00 13.47
C ALA A 135 -5.85 -2.27 14.17
N ARG A 136 -4.80 -2.55 13.39
CA ARG A 136 -3.46 -2.84 13.92
C ARG A 136 -2.84 -1.62 14.61
N SER A 137 -2.95 -0.45 13.99
CA SER A 137 -2.41 0.80 14.52
C SER A 137 -3.11 1.22 15.80
N GLU A 138 -4.43 1.16 15.83
CA GLU A 138 -5.22 1.54 17.00
C GLU A 138 -5.00 0.56 18.17
N ALA A 139 -4.84 -0.72 17.90
CA ALA A 139 -4.50 -1.71 18.92
C ALA A 139 -3.12 -1.44 19.53
N ARG A 140 -2.12 -1.11 18.71
CA ARG A 140 -0.78 -0.79 19.19
C ARG A 140 -0.76 0.51 19.98
N ALA A 141 -1.48 1.54 19.54
CA ALA A 141 -1.55 2.83 20.23
C ALA A 141 -2.25 2.74 21.59
N SER A 142 -3.13 1.76 21.78
CA SER A 142 -3.87 1.53 23.03
C SER A 142 -3.13 0.60 24.01
N ALA A 143 -2.06 0.00 23.59
CA ALA A 143 -1.30 -0.96 24.41
C ALA A 143 -0.40 -0.26 25.44
#